data_335ea651e84a4afaeb6c2a08bce5aaa7
#
_entry.id   335ea651e84a4afaeb6c2a08bce5aaa7
#
_cell.length_a   1.000
_cell.length_b   1.000
_cell.length_c   1.000
_cell.angle_alpha   90.00
_cell.angle_beta   90.00
_cell.angle_gamma   90.00
#
_symmetry.space_group_name_H-M   'P 1'
#
loop_
_entity.id
_entity.type
_entity.pdbx_description
1 polymer ?
#
loop_
_entity_poly.entity_id
_entity_poly.type
_entity_poly.pdbx_seq_one_letter_code
_entity_poly.pdbx_strand_id
1 'polypeptide(L)'
;VEYGRYLLGSDTKALCPYPEIIGESEIKIPGVTPISGWAVETSITEKVVDVDNRNEFVAYLDADKCGRSLTVRSRIDGDHFQPLGFDTPKRLNRFMIDLKIPQTWRERVPLVCRDGQVIWVVDYRIDDRYKVTADTKRVLKIEFKRV
;
A
#
# COMPACT_ATOMS: atom_id res chain seq x y z
N VAL A 1 3.59 17.48 14.54
CA VAL A 1 3.57 17.90 14.05
C VAL A 1 3.67 18.35 13.63
N GLU A 2 3.96 18.37 13.69
CA GLU A 2 4.00 18.91 13.15
C GLU A 2 3.66 19.23 12.55
N TYR A 3 3.41 19.46 12.43
CA TYR A 3 2.93 19.95 11.77
C TYR A 3 2.46 20.88 12.01
N GLY A 4 2.57 21.27 12.21
CA GLY A 4 2.28 22.25 12.10
C GLY A 4 2.73 23.25 12.13
N ARG A 5 3.24 23.48 12.12
CA ARG A 5 3.76 24.29 12.00
C ARG A 5 3.68 25.12 11.27
N TYR A 6 3.60 25.48 11.33
CA TYR A 6 3.65 26.26 10.55
C TYR A 6 3.08 26.43 9.63
N LEU A 7 2.95 26.39 9.74
CA LEU A 7 2.69 26.45 8.57
C LEU A 7 1.52 26.96 8.14
N LEU A 8 1.41 27.47 7.65
CA LEU A 8 0.40 27.87 6.95
C LEU A 8 -0.22 26.73 6.35
N GLY A 9 -1.17 26.14 6.97
CA GLY A 9 -1.76 24.92 6.60
C GLY A 9 -2.41 24.87 5.26
N SER A 10 -2.60 25.98 4.66
CA SER A 10 -3.25 26.00 3.36
C SER A 10 -2.50 25.24 2.30
N ASP A 11 -1.25 24.88 2.55
CA ASP A 11 -0.45 24.25 1.52
C ASP A 11 -0.02 22.85 1.90
N THR A 12 -0.94 22.08 2.47
CA THR A 12 -0.64 20.68 2.82
C THR A 12 -0.23 19.86 1.62
N LYS A 13 -0.68 20.24 0.43
CA LYS A 13 -0.33 19.52 -0.79
C LYS A 13 1.18 19.57 -1.03
N ALA A 14 1.81 20.70 -0.73
CA ALA A 14 3.25 20.84 -0.87
C ALA A 14 4.02 19.99 0.14
N LEU A 15 3.37 19.57 1.23
CA LEU A 15 3.99 18.75 2.25
C LEU A 15 3.78 17.27 2.03
N CYS A 16 2.97 16.89 1.04
CA CYS A 16 2.67 15.49 0.78
C CYS A 16 3.92 14.75 0.33
N PRO A 17 4.29 13.65 1.01
CA PRO A 17 5.50 12.91 0.66
C PRO A 17 5.34 11.98 -0.52
N TYR A 18 4.13 11.87 -1.10
CA TYR A 18 3.87 10.89 -2.13
C TYR A 18 3.80 11.52 -3.51
N PRO A 19 4.56 10.98 -4.49
CA PRO A 19 4.36 11.35 -5.89
C PRO A 19 2.94 11.04 -6.34
N GLU A 20 2.43 11.83 -7.24
CA GLU A 20 1.08 11.64 -7.76
C GLU A 20 1.00 10.37 -8.58
N ILE A 21 -0.08 9.60 -8.37
CA ILE A 21 -0.35 8.37 -9.12
C ILE A 21 -1.31 8.71 -10.25
N ILE A 22 -0.94 8.37 -11.47
CA ILE A 22 -1.76 8.63 -12.65
C ILE A 22 -2.23 7.30 -13.22
N GLY A 23 -3.54 7.08 -13.19
CA GLY A 23 -4.14 5.86 -13.73
C GLY A 23 -3.82 4.64 -12.92
N GLU A 24 -3.97 3.50 -13.56
CA GLU A 24 -3.72 2.19 -12.94
C GLU A 24 -2.60 1.51 -13.72
N SER A 25 -1.59 1.02 -13.02
CA SER A 25 -0.41 0.40 -13.64
C SER A 25 -0.22 -1.00 -13.10
N GLU A 26 0.01 -1.93 -14.01
CA GLU A 26 0.34 -3.30 -13.64
C GLU A 26 1.80 -3.38 -13.23
N ILE A 27 2.11 -4.14 -12.17
CA ILE A 27 3.48 -4.28 -11.69
C ILE A 27 4.05 -5.64 -12.07
N LYS A 28 5.34 -5.66 -12.36
CA LYS A 28 6.06 -6.90 -12.68
C LYS A 28 6.33 -7.68 -11.40
N ILE A 29 6.14 -8.98 -11.43
CA ILE A 29 6.39 -9.87 -10.29
C ILE A 29 7.09 -11.12 -10.80
N PRO A 30 8.36 -11.32 -10.46
CA PRO A 30 9.27 -10.37 -9.81
C PRO A 30 9.80 -9.33 -10.78
N GLY A 31 10.27 -8.23 -10.25
CA GLY A 31 10.88 -7.22 -11.09
C GLY A 31 10.79 -5.83 -10.50
N VAL A 32 11.10 -4.84 -11.34
CA VAL A 32 11.01 -3.43 -10.97
C VAL A 32 10.09 -2.74 -11.96
N THR A 33 9.14 -1.97 -11.45
CA THR A 33 8.20 -1.24 -12.30
C THR A 33 8.25 0.24 -11.91
N PRO A 34 8.57 1.13 -12.86
CA PRO A 34 8.51 2.56 -12.58
C PRO A 34 7.07 3.04 -12.67
N ILE A 35 6.62 3.78 -11.67
CA ILE A 35 5.26 4.31 -11.61
C ILE A 35 5.32 5.72 -11.05
N SER A 36 5.20 6.73 -11.90
CA SER A 36 4.99 8.13 -11.48
C SER A 36 5.87 8.60 -10.32
N GLY A 37 7.16 8.48 -10.43
CA GLY A 37 8.07 8.93 -9.37
C GLY A 37 8.36 7.88 -8.31
N TRP A 38 7.78 6.69 -8.47
CA TRP A 38 8.09 5.52 -7.64
C TRP A 38 8.82 4.48 -8.47
N ALA A 39 9.67 3.69 -7.80
CA ALA A 39 10.17 2.43 -8.34
C ALA A 39 9.62 1.34 -7.45
N VAL A 40 8.80 0.46 -8.01
CA VAL A 40 8.15 -0.62 -7.24
C VAL A 40 8.93 -1.90 -7.52
N GLU A 41 9.60 -2.41 -6.48
CA GLU A 41 10.36 -3.65 -6.59
C GLU A 41 9.60 -4.79 -5.97
N THR A 42 9.55 -5.91 -6.66
CA THR A 42 8.91 -7.12 -6.15
C THR A 42 9.86 -8.30 -6.24
N SER A 43 9.73 -9.19 -5.29
CA SER A 43 10.47 -10.46 -5.30
C SER A 43 9.65 -11.52 -4.61
N ILE A 44 9.89 -12.77 -4.98
CA ILE A 44 9.24 -13.92 -4.35
C ILE A 44 10.33 -14.81 -3.79
N THR A 45 10.22 -15.14 -2.51
CA THR A 45 11.20 -15.99 -1.85
C THR A 45 10.50 -17.12 -1.12
N GLU A 46 11.26 -18.14 -0.77
CA GLU A 46 10.77 -19.15 0.14
C GLU A 46 10.43 -18.48 1.45
N LYS A 47 9.52 -19.07 2.20
CA LYS A 47 9.06 -18.48 3.45
C LYS A 47 10.22 -18.25 4.40
N VAL A 48 10.27 -17.05 4.96
CA VAL A 48 11.23 -16.67 6.00
C VAL A 48 10.47 -16.55 7.30
N VAL A 49 11.12 -16.91 8.38
CA VAL A 49 10.46 -16.94 9.68
C VAL A 49 10.10 -15.54 10.17
N ASP A 50 11.00 -14.59 9.96
CA ASP A 50 10.83 -13.25 10.51
C ASP A 50 10.31 -12.28 9.46
N VAL A 51 8.99 -12.18 9.38
CA VAL A 51 8.34 -11.22 8.51
C VAL A 51 7.93 -10.02 9.33
N ASP A 52 8.37 -8.83 8.92
CA ASP A 52 8.07 -7.60 9.63
C ASP A 52 7.36 -6.63 8.68
N ASN A 53 6.08 -6.39 8.95
CA ASN A 53 5.26 -5.47 8.17
C ASN A 53 5.13 -4.09 8.82
N ARG A 54 6.09 -3.70 9.66
CA ARG A 54 6.09 -2.39 10.29
C ARG A 54 6.75 -1.32 9.43
N ASN A 55 7.51 -1.73 8.43
CA ASN A 55 8.10 -0.76 7.51
C ASN A 55 7.01 -0.29 6.54
N GLU A 56 6.81 1.00 6.48
CA GLU A 56 5.67 1.59 5.79
C GLU A 56 5.72 1.42 4.28
N PHE A 57 6.89 1.29 3.70
CA PHE A 57 7.05 1.20 2.24
C PHE A 57 7.47 -0.19 1.78
N VAL A 58 7.46 -1.16 2.67
CA VAL A 58 7.78 -2.55 2.36
C VAL A 58 6.67 -3.44 2.91
N ALA A 59 6.14 -4.32 2.08
CA ALA A 59 5.13 -5.27 2.52
C ALA A 59 5.57 -6.69 2.22
N TYR A 60 5.24 -7.60 3.13
CA TYR A 60 5.45 -9.03 2.96
C TYR A 60 4.08 -9.69 2.97
N LEU A 61 3.75 -10.36 1.88
CA LEU A 61 2.43 -10.94 1.68
C LEU A 61 2.54 -12.39 1.28
N ASP A 62 1.44 -13.14 1.41
CA ASP A 62 1.38 -14.52 0.95
C ASP A 62 1.34 -14.52 -0.58
N ALA A 63 2.39 -15.02 -1.20
CA ALA A 63 2.53 -14.96 -2.65
C ALA A 63 1.42 -15.70 -3.39
N ASP A 64 0.98 -16.83 -2.86
CA ASP A 64 -0.06 -17.62 -3.51
C ASP A 64 -1.42 -16.93 -3.45
N LYS A 65 -1.71 -16.25 -2.35
CA LYS A 65 -2.97 -15.51 -2.22
C LYS A 65 -2.98 -14.27 -3.10
N CYS A 66 -1.83 -13.62 -3.27
CA CYS A 66 -1.75 -12.42 -4.10
C CYS A 66 -1.81 -12.72 -5.59
N GLY A 67 -1.29 -13.87 -6.02
CA GLY A 67 -1.15 -14.16 -7.43
C GLY A 67 -0.06 -13.30 -8.06
N ARG A 68 -0.07 -13.23 -9.39
CA ARG A 68 0.94 -12.53 -10.15
C ARG A 68 0.40 -11.33 -10.90
N SER A 69 -0.87 -11.02 -10.75
CA SER A 69 -1.51 -9.92 -11.49
C SER A 69 -1.95 -8.85 -10.50
N LEU A 70 -1.05 -7.96 -10.18
CA LEU A 70 -1.30 -6.88 -9.22
C LEU A 70 -1.14 -5.54 -9.93
N THR A 71 -1.91 -4.56 -9.47
CA THR A 71 -1.87 -3.20 -10.01
C THR A 71 -1.66 -2.19 -8.90
N VAL A 72 -1.24 -0.99 -9.30
CA VAL A 72 -1.10 0.15 -8.39
C VAL A 72 -1.98 1.28 -8.93
N ARG A 73 -2.78 1.86 -8.06
CA ARG A 73 -3.62 3.00 -8.41
C ARG A 73 -3.91 3.85 -7.17
N SER A 74 -4.51 5.00 -7.38
CA SER A 74 -5.04 5.77 -6.26
C SER A 74 -6.43 5.25 -5.92
N ARG A 75 -6.99 5.73 -4.80
CA ARG A 75 -8.28 5.26 -4.31
C ARG A 75 -9.42 5.66 -5.24
N ILE A 76 -10.48 4.86 -5.21
CA ILE A 76 -11.74 5.20 -5.86
C ILE A 76 -12.86 5.00 -4.85
N ASP A 77 -14.00 5.63 -5.12
CA ASP A 77 -15.15 5.51 -4.23
C ASP A 77 -15.58 4.04 -4.12
N GLY A 78 -15.90 3.65 -2.90
CA GLY A 78 -16.35 2.28 -2.66
C GLY A 78 -15.25 1.30 -2.32
N ASP A 79 -14.00 1.72 -2.34
CA ASP A 79 -12.89 0.84 -1.97
C ASP A 79 -13.06 0.33 -0.54
N HIS A 80 -12.81 -0.96 -0.38
CA HIS A 80 -12.81 -1.64 0.91
C HIS A 80 -11.56 -2.48 1.05
N PHE A 81 -11.13 -2.70 2.28
CA PHE A 81 -10.12 -3.72 2.55
C PHE A 81 -10.26 -4.10 4.03
N GLN A 82 -9.62 -5.20 4.39
CA GLN A 82 -9.65 -5.67 5.77
C GLN A 82 -8.30 -5.39 6.40
N PRO A 83 -8.16 -4.30 7.16
CA PRO A 83 -6.84 -3.94 7.71
C PRO A 83 -6.27 -5.05 8.57
N LEU A 84 -4.95 -5.21 8.54
CA LEU A 84 -4.26 -6.22 9.34
C LEU A 84 -4.72 -6.14 10.79
N GLY A 85 -5.15 -7.27 11.34
CA GLY A 85 -5.65 -7.36 12.71
C GLY A 85 -7.15 -7.18 12.84
N PHE A 86 -7.86 -6.87 11.76
CA PHE A 86 -9.32 -6.71 11.79
C PHE A 86 -10.01 -7.97 11.30
N ASP A 87 -11.18 -8.25 11.85
CA ASP A 87 -11.97 -9.43 11.50
C ASP A 87 -12.88 -9.22 10.31
N THR A 88 -13.16 -7.97 9.95
CA THR A 88 -14.11 -7.67 8.89
C THR A 88 -13.58 -6.55 8.01
N PRO A 89 -14.06 -6.49 6.75
CA PRO A 89 -13.68 -5.40 5.86
C PRO A 89 -14.14 -4.04 6.37
N LYS A 90 -13.42 -3.02 5.97
CA LYS A 90 -13.66 -1.65 6.36
C LYS A 90 -13.59 -0.78 5.13
N ARG A 91 -14.39 0.29 5.08
CA ARG A 91 -14.29 1.24 3.98
C ARG A 91 -12.94 1.94 4.03
N LEU A 92 -12.27 1.99 2.90
CA LEU A 92 -10.95 2.63 2.82
C LEU A 92 -11.01 4.09 3.24
N ASN A 93 -12.05 4.80 2.80
CA ASN A 93 -12.19 6.20 3.15
C ASN A 93 -12.26 6.39 4.67
N ARG A 94 -13.03 5.53 5.34
CA ARG A 94 -13.14 5.60 6.80
C ARG A 94 -11.80 5.29 7.47
N PHE A 95 -11.08 4.30 6.94
CA PHE A 95 -9.75 3.97 7.46
C PHE A 95 -8.82 5.17 7.36
N MET A 96 -8.82 5.86 6.22
CA MET A 96 -7.96 7.03 6.03
C MET A 96 -8.33 8.17 6.97
N ILE A 97 -9.63 8.38 7.19
CA ILE A 97 -10.09 9.40 8.13
C ILE A 97 -9.65 9.06 9.54
N ASP A 98 -9.84 7.80 9.95
CA ASP A 98 -9.48 7.37 11.30
C ASP A 98 -7.99 7.52 11.58
N LEU A 99 -7.15 7.35 10.56
CA LEU A 99 -5.71 7.56 10.68
C LEU A 99 -5.31 9.01 10.51
N LYS A 100 -6.28 9.89 10.27
CA LYS A 100 -6.05 11.34 10.14
C LYS A 100 -5.10 11.67 8.99
N ILE A 101 -5.20 10.90 7.90
CA ILE A 101 -4.44 11.22 6.70
C ILE A 101 -5.02 12.50 6.11
N PRO A 102 -4.19 13.52 5.85
CA PRO A 102 -4.70 14.77 5.30
C PRO A 102 -5.49 14.51 4.01
N GLN A 103 -6.60 15.23 3.86
CA GLN A 103 -7.50 14.99 2.71
C GLN A 103 -6.77 15.12 1.38
N THR A 104 -5.87 16.10 1.28
CA THR A 104 -5.12 16.31 0.03
C THR A 104 -4.12 15.19 -0.26
N TRP A 105 -3.76 14.40 0.74
CA TRP A 105 -2.83 13.28 0.55
C TRP A 105 -3.54 12.00 0.12
N ARG A 106 -4.85 11.87 0.44
CA ARG A 106 -5.55 10.59 0.24
C ARG A 106 -5.55 10.14 -1.20
N GLU A 107 -5.56 11.09 -2.15
CA GLU A 107 -5.53 10.76 -3.56
C GLU A 107 -4.15 10.35 -4.04
N ARG A 108 -3.13 10.55 -3.23
CA ARG A 108 -1.75 10.22 -3.62
C ARG A 108 -1.22 8.97 -2.94
N VAL A 109 -1.92 8.43 -1.95
CA VAL A 109 -1.51 7.18 -1.31
C VAL A 109 -1.61 6.06 -2.32
N PRO A 110 -0.49 5.38 -2.63
CA PRO A 110 -0.57 4.27 -3.57
C PRO A 110 -1.33 3.10 -2.97
N LEU A 111 -2.14 2.44 -3.79
CA LEU A 111 -2.84 1.23 -3.38
C LEU A 111 -2.40 0.10 -4.28
N VAL A 112 -1.98 -1.01 -3.67
CA VAL A 112 -1.71 -2.23 -4.42
C VAL A 112 -2.99 -3.05 -4.41
N CYS A 113 -3.42 -3.48 -5.60
CA CYS A 113 -4.72 -4.13 -5.76
C CYS A 113 -4.59 -5.44 -6.50
N ARG A 114 -5.45 -6.39 -6.16
CA ARG A 114 -5.65 -7.64 -6.89
C ARG A 114 -7.08 -7.67 -7.37
N ASP A 115 -7.27 -7.67 -8.69
CA ASP A 115 -8.61 -7.70 -9.29
C ASP A 115 -9.54 -6.64 -8.68
N GLY A 116 -9.00 -5.44 -8.48
CA GLY A 116 -9.76 -4.33 -7.91
C GLY A 116 -9.85 -4.32 -6.40
N GLN A 117 -9.44 -5.39 -5.72
CA GLN A 117 -9.45 -5.47 -4.27
C GLN A 117 -8.14 -4.88 -3.72
N VAL A 118 -8.24 -3.87 -2.87
CA VAL A 118 -7.08 -3.29 -2.21
C VAL A 118 -6.48 -4.34 -1.27
N ILE A 119 -5.19 -4.62 -1.45
CA ILE A 119 -4.48 -5.56 -0.58
C ILE A 119 -3.39 -4.89 0.25
N TRP A 120 -3.00 -3.68 -0.11
CA TRP A 120 -2.01 -2.92 0.66
C TRP A 120 -2.24 -1.44 0.44
N VAL A 121 -2.45 -0.73 1.54
CA VAL A 121 -2.46 0.73 1.58
C VAL A 121 -1.03 1.14 1.91
N VAL A 122 -0.26 1.54 0.91
CA VAL A 122 1.18 1.78 1.05
C VAL A 122 1.42 2.87 2.09
N ASP A 123 2.44 2.69 2.92
CA ASP A 123 2.79 3.54 4.05
C ASP A 123 1.90 3.31 5.28
N TYR A 124 0.81 2.55 5.17
CA TYR A 124 -0.12 2.41 6.29
C TYR A 124 -0.39 0.98 6.71
N ARG A 125 -1.00 0.14 5.85
CA ARG A 125 -1.38 -1.20 6.31
C ARG A 125 -1.71 -2.16 5.16
N ILE A 126 -1.34 -3.44 5.35
CA ILE A 126 -1.74 -4.49 4.41
C ILE A 126 -3.13 -5.01 4.77
N ASP A 127 -3.72 -5.76 3.84
CA ASP A 127 -4.98 -6.45 4.07
C ASP A 127 -4.70 -7.74 4.85
N ASP A 128 -5.49 -7.99 5.88
CA ASP A 128 -5.31 -9.13 6.77
C ASP A 128 -5.40 -10.47 6.04
N ARG A 129 -6.19 -10.53 4.98
CA ARG A 129 -6.43 -11.79 4.27
C ARG A 129 -5.26 -12.23 3.41
N TYR A 130 -4.29 -11.34 3.17
CA TYR A 130 -3.13 -11.61 2.32
C TYR A 130 -1.84 -11.70 3.10
N LYS A 131 -1.91 -11.65 4.42
CA LYS A 131 -0.73 -11.68 5.29
C LYS A 131 -0.04 -13.03 5.24
N VAL A 132 1.22 -13.04 5.63
CA VAL A 132 1.98 -14.28 5.80
C VAL A 132 1.44 -15.01 7.04
N THR A 133 1.16 -16.30 6.89
CA THR A 133 0.65 -17.15 7.98
C THR A 133 1.51 -18.40 8.09
N ALA A 134 1.16 -19.26 9.04
CA ALA A 134 1.86 -20.52 9.20
C ALA A 134 1.78 -21.42 7.95
N ASP A 135 0.72 -21.24 7.16
CA ASP A 135 0.51 -22.04 5.96
C ASP A 135 1.14 -21.44 4.70
N THR A 136 1.70 -20.27 4.80
CA THR A 136 2.32 -19.59 3.66
C THR A 136 3.55 -20.36 3.20
N LYS A 137 3.65 -20.62 1.89
CA LYS A 137 4.79 -21.36 1.32
C LYS A 137 5.83 -20.42 0.74
N ARG A 138 5.38 -19.36 0.08
CA ARG A 138 6.27 -18.37 -0.51
C ARG A 138 5.80 -16.98 -0.16
N VAL A 139 6.75 -16.06 -0.01
CA VAL A 139 6.48 -14.70 0.41
C VAL A 139 6.74 -13.77 -0.76
N LEU A 140 5.77 -12.90 -1.03
CA LEU A 140 5.91 -11.80 -1.97
C LEU A 140 6.34 -10.58 -1.19
N LYS A 141 7.49 -10.02 -1.56
CA LYS A 141 7.96 -8.75 -1.01
C LYS A 141 7.70 -7.66 -2.03
N ILE A 142 7.07 -6.59 -1.61
CA ILE A 142 6.85 -5.40 -2.44
C ILE A 142 7.45 -4.21 -1.73
N GLU A 143 8.28 -3.46 -2.44
CA GLU A 143 8.91 -2.27 -1.87
C GLU A 143 8.71 -1.08 -2.80
N PHE A 144 8.24 0.03 -2.23
CA PHE A 144 8.09 1.30 -2.94
C PHE A 144 9.27 2.19 -2.60
N LYS A 145 10.02 2.61 -3.63
CA LYS A 145 11.14 3.53 -3.48
C LYS A 145 10.86 4.78 -4.29
N ARG A 146 11.10 5.93 -3.71
CA ARG A 146 10.98 7.17 -4.47
C ARG A 146 12.20 7.36 -5.36
N VAL A 147 11.95 7.85 -6.55
CA VAL A 147 13.04 8.14 -7.51
C VAL A 147 13.26 9.62 -7.66
#